data_45130cd494df9a36954ff9298c757602
#
_entry.id   45130cd494df9a36954ff9298c757602
#
_cell.length_a   1.000
_cell.length_b   1.000
_cell.length_c   1.000
_cell.angle_alpha   90.00
_cell.angle_beta   90.00
_cell.angle_gamma   90.00
#
_symmetry.space_group_name_H-M   'P 1'
#
loop_
_entity.id
_entity.type
_entity.pdbx_description
1 polymer ?
#
loop_
_entity_poly.entity_id
_entity_poly.type
_entity_poly.pdbx_seq_one_letter_code
_entity_poly.pdbx_strand_id
1 'polypeptide(L)'
;MIAHEEISQLIGKYDLRKLTIGTIGSHSALNIFKGAKEEGFRTVCICKEKDLIIYEKFPLADEFIIVEDFKELLDDKVQEKLRKLNTVIVPHGSFTAYLSTEELINNFYVPMFGNRQLLQWEANREKQAEWLRKAGLRLPRTFKSPEEISGLVIAKLPGAKGGKGYFLANSPEAFKRRVKQMIHRGLLNKEDVERIHLQEYVLGVNVYPPLLLVNNI
;
A
#
# COMPACT_ATOMS: atom_id res chain seq x y z
N MET A 1 -13.43 -5.65 14.58
CA MET A 1 -12.82 -6.42 13.48
C MET A 1 -13.91 -7.25 12.84
N ILE A 2 -14.07 -7.17 11.54
CA ILE A 2 -15.04 -8.01 10.79
C ILE A 2 -14.62 -9.47 10.94
N ALA A 3 -15.54 -10.34 11.37
CA ALA A 3 -15.25 -11.76 11.55
C ALA A 3 -15.11 -12.47 10.18
N HIS A 4 -14.32 -13.54 10.15
CA HIS A 4 -14.15 -14.35 8.94
C HIS A 4 -15.49 -14.92 8.44
N GLU A 5 -16.34 -15.32 9.37
CA GLU A 5 -17.67 -15.88 9.11
C GLU A 5 -18.59 -14.88 8.39
N GLU A 6 -18.51 -13.59 8.74
CA GLU A 6 -19.31 -12.53 8.10
C GLU A 6 -18.92 -12.36 6.62
N ILE A 7 -17.61 -12.37 6.33
CA ILE A 7 -17.11 -12.31 4.95
C ILE A 7 -17.45 -13.60 4.19
N SER A 8 -17.33 -14.76 4.82
CA SER A 8 -17.68 -16.04 4.20
C SER A 8 -19.17 -16.09 3.84
N GLN A 9 -20.06 -15.62 4.72
CA GLN A 9 -21.50 -15.51 4.44
C GLN A 9 -21.77 -14.53 3.29
N LEU A 10 -20.99 -13.46 3.19
CA LEU A 10 -21.12 -12.50 2.11
C LEU A 10 -20.70 -13.11 0.76
N ILE A 11 -19.57 -13.82 0.73
CA ILE A 11 -19.08 -14.54 -0.46
C ILE A 11 -20.09 -15.62 -0.89
N GLY A 12 -20.72 -16.30 0.07
CA GLY A 12 -21.74 -17.29 -0.22
C GLY A 12 -22.96 -16.77 -0.98
N LYS A 13 -23.15 -15.44 -1.01
CA LYS A 13 -24.21 -14.76 -1.79
C LYS A 13 -23.75 -14.35 -3.20
N TYR A 14 -22.46 -14.50 -3.52
CA TYR A 14 -21.89 -14.13 -4.81
C TYR A 14 -22.09 -15.25 -5.84
N ASP A 15 -22.36 -14.88 -7.10
CA ASP A 15 -22.22 -15.80 -8.24
C ASP A 15 -20.74 -15.88 -8.60
N LEU A 16 -20.08 -16.95 -8.18
CA LEU A 16 -18.64 -17.15 -8.41
C LEU A 16 -18.25 -17.21 -9.89
N ARG A 17 -19.22 -17.47 -10.81
CA ARG A 17 -18.99 -17.46 -12.26
C ARG A 17 -19.04 -16.06 -12.86
N LYS A 18 -19.48 -15.07 -12.09
CA LYS A 18 -19.63 -13.67 -12.50
C LYS A 18 -18.87 -12.72 -11.58
N LEU A 19 -17.75 -13.18 -11.05
CA LEU A 19 -16.92 -12.33 -10.21
C LEU A 19 -16.38 -11.13 -10.99
N THR A 20 -16.32 -10.00 -10.30
CA THR A 20 -15.70 -8.77 -10.79
C THR A 20 -14.48 -8.47 -9.93
N ILE A 21 -13.34 -8.25 -10.56
CA ILE A 21 -12.13 -7.82 -9.87
C ILE A 21 -12.13 -6.31 -9.76
N GLY A 22 -12.09 -5.82 -8.53
CA GLY A 22 -12.08 -4.38 -8.23
C GLY A 22 -10.78 -3.91 -7.61
N THR A 23 -10.37 -2.69 -7.91
CA THR A 23 -9.28 -2.02 -7.21
C THR A 23 -9.40 -0.51 -7.34
N ILE A 24 -8.69 0.23 -6.48
CA ILE A 24 -8.60 1.69 -6.60
C ILE A 24 -7.70 2.08 -7.77
N GLY A 25 -8.13 3.09 -8.53
CA GLY A 25 -7.41 3.62 -9.69
C GLY A 25 -6.12 4.33 -9.27
N SER A 26 -5.03 3.59 -9.21
CA SER A 26 -3.70 4.08 -8.89
C SER A 26 -2.64 3.28 -9.66
N HIS A 27 -1.36 3.47 -9.35
CA HIS A 27 -0.23 3.00 -10.16
C HIS A 27 -0.25 1.52 -10.56
N SER A 28 -0.89 0.63 -9.78
CA SER A 28 -0.94 -0.81 -10.08
C SER A 28 -2.27 -1.28 -10.70
N ALA A 29 -3.25 -0.38 -10.83
CA ALA A 29 -4.60 -0.75 -11.27
C ALA A 29 -4.63 -1.39 -12.66
N LEU A 30 -3.94 -0.81 -13.63
CA LEU A 30 -3.89 -1.34 -15.00
C LEU A 30 -3.29 -2.75 -15.07
N ASN A 31 -2.27 -3.05 -14.25
CA ASN A 31 -1.68 -4.38 -14.19
C ASN A 31 -2.65 -5.40 -13.61
N ILE A 32 -3.38 -5.02 -12.55
CA ILE A 32 -4.42 -5.87 -11.94
C ILE A 32 -5.55 -6.13 -12.94
N PHE A 33 -6.04 -5.09 -13.61
CA PHE A 33 -7.12 -5.23 -14.61
C PHE A 33 -6.67 -6.07 -15.82
N LYS A 34 -5.43 -5.89 -16.28
CA LYS A 34 -4.89 -6.72 -17.36
C LYS A 34 -4.90 -8.20 -16.96
N GLY A 35 -4.34 -8.56 -15.81
CA GLY A 35 -4.37 -9.94 -15.34
C GLY A 35 -5.79 -10.48 -15.17
N ALA A 36 -6.70 -9.69 -14.59
CA ALA A 36 -8.10 -10.07 -14.44
C ALA A 36 -8.79 -10.36 -15.81
N LYS A 37 -8.51 -9.54 -16.82
CA LYS A 37 -9.02 -9.75 -18.18
C LYS A 37 -8.45 -11.00 -18.84
N GLU A 38 -7.17 -11.27 -18.67
CA GLU A 38 -6.51 -12.47 -19.18
C GLU A 38 -7.11 -13.76 -18.58
N GLU A 39 -7.59 -13.68 -17.32
CA GLU A 39 -8.30 -14.77 -16.63
C GLU A 39 -9.84 -14.75 -16.86
N GLY A 40 -10.35 -13.86 -17.71
CA GLY A 40 -11.76 -13.81 -18.10
C GLY A 40 -12.68 -13.12 -17.08
N PHE A 41 -12.15 -12.42 -16.08
CA PHE A 41 -12.96 -11.69 -15.12
C PHE A 41 -13.43 -10.34 -15.65
N ARG A 42 -14.60 -9.90 -15.15
CA ARG A 42 -15.00 -8.50 -15.24
C ARG A 42 -14.18 -7.66 -14.29
N THR A 43 -14.11 -6.35 -14.55
CA THR A 43 -13.27 -5.44 -13.78
C THR A 43 -14.04 -4.16 -13.43
N VAL A 44 -13.78 -3.61 -12.23
CA VAL A 44 -14.32 -2.33 -11.77
C VAL A 44 -13.19 -1.46 -11.21
N CYS A 45 -13.09 -0.25 -11.75
CA CYS A 45 -12.14 0.76 -11.29
C CYS A 45 -12.82 1.76 -10.35
N ILE A 46 -12.32 1.88 -9.13
CA ILE A 46 -12.72 2.95 -8.22
C ILE A 46 -11.70 4.08 -8.40
N CYS A 47 -12.09 5.18 -9.07
CA CYS A 47 -11.16 6.24 -9.41
C CYS A 47 -11.75 7.63 -9.16
N LYS A 48 -10.85 8.64 -9.14
CA LYS A 48 -11.25 10.03 -9.11
C LYS A 48 -11.58 10.50 -10.53
N GLU A 49 -12.52 11.43 -10.66
CA GLU A 49 -12.93 12.00 -11.96
C GLU A 49 -11.74 12.46 -12.80
N LYS A 50 -10.79 13.16 -12.19
CA LYS A 50 -9.58 13.66 -12.88
C LYS A 50 -8.69 12.57 -13.46
N ASP A 51 -8.77 11.35 -12.94
CA ASP A 51 -7.92 10.21 -13.33
C ASP A 51 -8.65 9.27 -14.29
N LEU A 52 -9.96 9.47 -14.51
CA LEU A 52 -10.84 8.63 -15.35
C LEU A 52 -10.30 8.48 -16.78
N ILE A 53 -9.82 9.56 -17.37
CA ILE A 53 -9.26 9.58 -18.74
C ILE A 53 -8.15 8.54 -18.96
N ILE A 54 -7.41 8.18 -17.91
CA ILE A 54 -6.34 7.15 -17.99
C ILE A 54 -6.97 5.79 -18.26
N TYR A 55 -8.02 5.45 -17.53
CA TYR A 55 -8.67 4.14 -17.59
C TYR A 55 -9.58 4.00 -18.79
N GLU A 56 -10.12 5.11 -19.32
CA GLU A 56 -10.84 5.14 -20.61
C GLU A 56 -9.91 4.91 -21.79
N LYS A 57 -8.70 5.50 -21.76
CA LYS A 57 -7.69 5.30 -22.81
C LYS A 57 -7.08 3.88 -22.81
N PHE A 58 -7.06 3.23 -21.68
CA PHE A 58 -6.64 1.84 -21.52
C PHE A 58 -7.84 1.01 -21.07
N PRO A 59 -8.72 0.57 -21.98
CA PRO A 59 -10.06 0.02 -21.69
C PRO A 59 -9.96 -1.39 -21.07
N LEU A 60 -9.35 -1.48 -19.91
CA LEU A 60 -9.22 -2.69 -19.11
C LEU A 60 -10.25 -2.75 -17.98
N ALA A 61 -10.93 -1.63 -17.67
CA ALA A 61 -12.02 -1.57 -16.72
C ALA A 61 -13.36 -1.62 -17.43
N ASP A 62 -14.27 -2.52 -17.00
CA ASP A 62 -15.62 -2.63 -17.54
C ASP A 62 -16.59 -1.66 -16.88
N GLU A 63 -16.34 -1.33 -15.61
CA GLU A 63 -17.19 -0.46 -14.80
C GLU A 63 -16.35 0.57 -14.05
N PHE A 64 -16.95 1.70 -13.76
CA PHE A 64 -16.33 2.78 -12.99
C PHE A 64 -17.18 3.15 -11.77
N ILE A 65 -16.54 3.32 -10.64
CA ILE A 65 -17.11 3.97 -9.46
C ILE A 65 -16.29 5.23 -9.20
N ILE A 66 -16.88 6.38 -9.54
CA ILE A 66 -16.21 7.66 -9.36
C ILE A 66 -16.37 8.09 -7.90
N VAL A 67 -15.26 8.52 -7.31
CA VAL A 67 -15.15 9.04 -5.95
C VAL A 67 -14.35 10.34 -5.93
N GLU A 68 -14.64 11.23 -5.01
CA GLU A 68 -13.84 12.44 -4.79
C GLU A 68 -12.57 12.12 -3.99
N ASP A 69 -12.71 11.25 -2.98
CA ASP A 69 -11.60 10.72 -2.22
C ASP A 69 -11.70 9.19 -2.08
N PHE A 70 -10.54 8.51 -2.06
CA PHE A 70 -10.53 7.04 -1.89
C PHE A 70 -11.08 6.57 -0.55
N LYS A 71 -11.20 7.45 0.45
CA LYS A 71 -11.85 7.13 1.72
C LYS A 71 -13.33 6.78 1.56
N GLU A 72 -13.99 7.26 0.52
CA GLU A 72 -15.38 6.89 0.20
C GLU A 72 -15.55 5.40 -0.12
N LEU A 73 -14.45 4.67 -0.34
CA LEU A 73 -14.49 3.21 -0.41
C LEU A 73 -15.09 2.57 0.86
N LEU A 74 -14.99 3.27 1.98
CA LEU A 74 -15.54 2.85 3.28
C LEU A 74 -17.02 3.22 3.44
N ASP A 75 -17.58 4.04 2.55
CA ASP A 75 -18.99 4.43 2.59
C ASP A 75 -19.89 3.27 2.17
N ASP A 76 -20.99 3.08 2.88
CA ASP A 76 -21.94 2.00 2.63
C ASP A 76 -22.46 1.99 1.18
N LYS A 77 -22.68 3.16 0.60
CA LYS A 77 -23.16 3.30 -0.79
C LYS A 77 -22.16 2.74 -1.82
N VAL A 78 -20.87 3.01 -1.62
CA VAL A 78 -19.81 2.49 -2.49
C VAL A 78 -19.67 1.00 -2.31
N GLN A 79 -19.65 0.53 -1.06
CA GLN A 79 -19.56 -0.88 -0.74
C GLN A 79 -20.76 -1.66 -1.29
N GLU A 80 -21.98 -1.09 -1.21
CA GLU A 80 -23.17 -1.70 -1.78
C GLU A 80 -23.09 -1.85 -3.31
N LYS A 81 -22.59 -0.84 -4.02
CA LYS A 81 -22.34 -0.92 -5.46
C LYS A 81 -21.36 -2.04 -5.79
N LEU A 82 -20.26 -2.13 -5.04
CA LEU A 82 -19.25 -3.19 -5.21
C LEU A 82 -19.86 -4.58 -4.98
N ARG A 83 -20.65 -4.76 -3.93
CA ARG A 83 -21.33 -6.04 -3.65
C ARG A 83 -22.32 -6.42 -4.76
N LYS A 84 -23.11 -5.47 -5.29
CA LYS A 84 -24.03 -5.70 -6.41
C LYS A 84 -23.31 -6.14 -7.69
N LEU A 85 -22.05 -5.73 -7.87
CA LEU A 85 -21.20 -6.16 -8.98
C LEU A 85 -20.47 -7.50 -8.71
N ASN A 86 -20.76 -8.20 -7.64
CA ASN A 86 -20.00 -9.38 -7.18
C ASN A 86 -18.49 -9.10 -7.07
N THR A 87 -18.10 -7.96 -6.53
CA THR A 87 -16.72 -7.51 -6.56
C THR A 87 -15.89 -8.16 -5.46
N VAL A 88 -14.73 -8.69 -5.86
CA VAL A 88 -13.62 -9.00 -4.96
C VAL A 88 -12.54 -7.95 -5.17
N ILE A 89 -12.15 -7.27 -4.11
CA ILE A 89 -11.10 -6.26 -4.17
C ILE A 89 -9.73 -6.92 -4.16
N VAL A 90 -8.88 -6.55 -5.12
CA VAL A 90 -7.46 -6.87 -5.12
C VAL A 90 -6.70 -5.64 -4.59
N PRO A 91 -6.20 -5.69 -3.34
CA PRO A 91 -5.48 -4.56 -2.76
C PRO A 91 -4.07 -4.47 -3.34
N HIS A 92 -3.54 -3.25 -3.35
CA HIS A 92 -2.14 -2.96 -3.64
C HIS A 92 -1.64 -1.84 -2.72
N GLY A 93 -0.37 -1.45 -2.81
CA GLY A 93 0.26 -0.52 -1.86
C GLY A 93 -0.46 0.82 -1.66
N SER A 94 -1.29 1.25 -2.62
CA SER A 94 -2.07 2.48 -2.46
C SER A 94 -3.21 2.35 -1.43
N PHE A 95 -3.68 1.15 -1.13
CA PHE A 95 -4.67 0.96 -0.06
C PHE A 95 -4.12 1.42 1.28
N THR A 96 -2.90 1.04 1.62
CA THR A 96 -2.23 1.48 2.86
C THR A 96 -1.78 2.95 2.82
N ALA A 97 -1.68 3.54 1.62
CA ALA A 97 -1.27 4.93 1.44
C ALA A 97 -2.44 5.92 1.55
N TYR A 98 -3.65 5.51 1.15
CA TYR A 98 -4.83 6.40 1.09
C TYR A 98 -5.90 6.06 2.11
N LEU A 99 -5.94 4.83 2.62
CA LEU A 99 -6.97 4.35 3.52
C LEU A 99 -6.38 4.00 4.89
N SER A 100 -7.19 4.16 5.92
CA SER A 100 -6.87 3.63 7.24
C SER A 100 -6.96 2.11 7.22
N THR A 101 -5.86 1.45 7.57
CA THR A 101 -5.85 -0.03 7.66
C THR A 101 -6.78 -0.55 8.75
N GLU A 102 -6.96 0.22 9.83
CA GLU A 102 -7.90 -0.09 10.90
C GLU A 102 -9.35 -0.06 10.40
N GLU A 103 -9.73 0.98 9.65
CA GLU A 103 -11.07 1.10 9.06
C GLU A 103 -11.32 0.02 8.02
N LEU A 104 -10.33 -0.31 7.17
CA LEU A 104 -10.42 -1.43 6.23
C LEU A 104 -10.70 -2.77 6.92
N ILE A 105 -10.11 -3.00 8.09
CA ILE A 105 -10.28 -4.23 8.85
C ILE A 105 -11.63 -4.27 9.57
N ASN A 106 -12.11 -3.12 10.03
CA ASN A 106 -13.28 -3.04 10.88
C ASN A 106 -14.57 -2.73 10.11
N ASN A 107 -14.51 -1.97 9.01
CA ASN A 107 -15.67 -1.35 8.39
C ASN A 107 -15.83 -1.68 6.90
N PHE A 108 -14.93 -2.43 6.30
CA PHE A 108 -15.00 -2.71 4.88
C PHE A 108 -15.63 -4.07 4.59
N TYR A 109 -16.95 -4.08 4.37
CA TYR A 109 -17.78 -5.27 4.12
C TYR A 109 -17.86 -5.64 2.63
N VAL A 110 -16.70 -5.66 1.94
CA VAL A 110 -16.55 -6.20 0.59
C VAL A 110 -15.45 -7.26 0.63
N PRO A 111 -15.59 -8.40 -0.03
CA PRO A 111 -14.53 -9.39 -0.11
C PRO A 111 -13.24 -8.79 -0.64
N MET A 112 -12.13 -9.14 -0.02
CA MET A 112 -10.80 -8.67 -0.40
C MET A 112 -9.89 -9.88 -0.57
N PHE A 113 -9.14 -9.91 -1.65
CA PHE A 113 -8.15 -10.94 -1.91
C PHE A 113 -6.99 -10.85 -0.92
N GLY A 114 -6.60 -11.99 -0.38
CA GLY A 114 -5.54 -12.09 0.62
C GLY A 114 -6.02 -11.85 2.06
N ASN A 115 -5.08 -11.85 2.99
CA ASN A 115 -5.37 -11.62 4.40
C ASN A 115 -5.32 -10.12 4.72
N ARG A 116 -6.50 -9.52 4.92
CA ARG A 116 -6.61 -8.07 5.19
C ARG A 116 -5.91 -7.63 6.48
N GLN A 117 -5.71 -8.51 7.44
CA GLN A 117 -4.97 -8.20 8.67
C GLN A 117 -3.49 -7.92 8.40
N LEU A 118 -2.93 -8.46 7.31
CA LEU A 118 -1.54 -8.19 6.93
C LEU A 118 -1.32 -6.73 6.53
N LEU A 119 -2.36 -6.00 6.13
CA LEU A 119 -2.26 -4.58 5.80
C LEU A 119 -1.74 -3.74 6.97
N GLN A 120 -2.04 -4.11 8.21
CA GLN A 120 -1.48 -3.44 9.40
C GLN A 120 0.04 -3.64 9.53
N TRP A 121 0.50 -4.84 9.20
CA TRP A 121 1.91 -5.18 9.24
C TRP A 121 2.67 -4.48 8.12
N GLU A 122 2.07 -4.39 6.95
CA GLU A 122 2.63 -3.70 5.79
C GLU A 122 2.70 -2.18 6.00
N ALA A 123 1.67 -1.59 6.59
CA ALA A 123 1.60 -0.15 6.82
C ALA A 123 2.57 0.36 7.91
N ASN A 124 3.04 -0.51 8.81
CA ASN A 124 3.88 -0.15 9.94
C ASN A 124 5.29 -0.73 9.81
N ARG A 125 6.30 0.14 9.70
CA ARG A 125 7.71 -0.27 9.50
C ARG A 125 8.27 -1.12 10.64
N GLU A 126 7.85 -0.88 11.87
CA GLU A 126 8.31 -1.65 13.03
C GLU A 126 7.72 -3.06 12.99
N LYS A 127 6.42 -3.17 12.70
CA LYS A 127 5.74 -4.45 12.50
C LYS A 127 6.33 -5.22 11.31
N GLN A 128 6.61 -4.56 10.19
CA GLN A 128 7.32 -5.18 9.07
C GLN A 128 8.67 -5.76 9.51
N ALA A 129 9.47 -4.96 10.21
CA ALA A 129 10.78 -5.39 10.68
C ALA A 129 10.67 -6.58 11.67
N GLU A 130 9.69 -6.54 12.56
CA GLU A 130 9.40 -7.65 13.48
C GLU A 130 9.04 -8.92 12.71
N TRP A 131 8.15 -8.81 11.73
CA TRP A 131 7.71 -9.93 10.90
C TRP A 131 8.88 -10.57 10.14
N LEU A 132 9.69 -9.75 9.48
CA LEU A 132 10.88 -10.21 8.76
C LEU A 132 11.90 -10.87 9.68
N ARG A 133 12.13 -10.34 10.90
CA ARG A 133 13.00 -10.97 11.90
C ARG A 133 12.47 -12.33 12.35
N LYS A 134 11.15 -12.43 12.60
CA LYS A 134 10.50 -13.71 12.94
C LYS A 134 10.63 -14.74 11.84
N ALA A 135 10.68 -14.30 10.57
CA ALA A 135 10.95 -15.17 9.43
C ALA A 135 12.44 -15.54 9.24
N GLY A 136 13.32 -15.10 10.16
CA GLY A 136 14.75 -15.38 10.09
C GLY A 136 15.52 -14.56 9.06
N LEU A 137 14.92 -13.49 8.51
CA LEU A 137 15.56 -12.66 7.49
C LEU A 137 16.52 -11.65 8.14
N ARG A 138 17.65 -11.42 7.47
CA ARG A 138 18.59 -10.36 7.84
C ARG A 138 18.01 -9.01 7.42
N LEU A 139 17.95 -8.07 8.36
CA LEU A 139 17.55 -6.71 8.11
C LEU A 139 18.74 -5.75 8.11
N PRO A 140 18.68 -4.65 7.34
CA PRO A 140 19.65 -3.57 7.47
C PRO A 140 19.67 -3.02 8.90
N ARG A 141 20.84 -2.66 9.40
CA ARG A 141 21.00 -2.07 10.73
C ARG A 141 20.24 -0.73 10.81
N THR A 142 19.55 -0.50 11.92
CA THR A 142 18.93 0.80 12.22
C THR A 142 19.75 1.54 13.26
N PHE A 143 19.77 2.87 13.17
CA PHE A 143 20.50 3.74 14.09
C PHE A 143 19.49 4.58 14.87
N LYS A 144 19.72 4.72 16.17
CA LYS A 144 18.83 5.48 17.05
C LYS A 144 19.07 6.97 16.96
N SER A 145 20.31 7.37 16.69
CA SER A 145 20.67 8.78 16.54
C SER A 145 21.70 8.99 15.42
N PRO A 146 21.81 10.20 14.89
CA PRO A 146 22.82 10.53 13.88
C PRO A 146 24.26 10.32 14.34
N GLU A 147 24.53 10.40 15.64
CA GLU A 147 25.84 10.21 16.24
C GLU A 147 26.37 8.78 16.11
N GLU A 148 25.46 7.83 15.93
CA GLU A 148 25.82 6.40 15.73
C GLU A 148 26.22 6.08 14.27
N ILE A 149 26.13 7.05 13.34
CA ILE A 149 26.44 6.82 11.92
C ILE A 149 27.91 6.47 11.77
N SER A 150 28.18 5.23 11.38
CA SER A 150 29.51 4.67 11.19
C SER A 150 29.74 4.12 9.78
N GLY A 151 29.01 4.62 8.78
CA GLY A 151 29.06 4.19 7.41
C GLY A 151 27.95 4.82 6.58
N LEU A 152 27.70 4.32 5.39
CA LEU A 152 26.67 4.87 4.52
C LEU A 152 25.27 4.49 5.07
N VAL A 153 24.45 5.50 5.29
CA VAL A 153 23.08 5.36 5.77
C VAL A 153 22.09 6.02 4.83
N ILE A 154 20.87 5.49 4.80
CA ILE A 154 19.71 6.14 4.21
C ILE A 154 18.85 6.73 5.33
N ALA A 155 18.65 8.04 5.27
CA ALA A 155 17.77 8.79 6.17
C ALA A 155 16.40 8.95 5.49
N LYS A 156 15.38 8.26 6.00
CA LYS A 156 14.02 8.26 5.45
C LYS A 156 13.14 9.24 6.21
N LEU A 157 12.59 10.21 5.51
CA LEU A 157 11.72 11.23 6.10
C LEU A 157 10.35 10.66 6.48
N PRO A 158 9.69 11.20 7.51
CA PRO A 158 8.32 10.82 7.84
C PRO A 158 7.36 11.20 6.69
N GLY A 159 6.36 10.34 6.45
CA GLY A 159 5.33 10.59 5.42
C GLY A 159 5.82 10.55 3.97
N ALA A 160 7.08 10.19 3.72
CA ALA A 160 7.63 10.11 2.37
C ALA A 160 6.94 9.04 1.53
N LYS A 161 6.41 9.44 0.37
CA LYS A 161 5.75 8.57 -0.61
C LYS A 161 6.57 8.53 -1.90
N GLY A 162 6.77 7.33 -2.44
CA GLY A 162 7.26 7.14 -3.80
C GLY A 162 8.64 7.70 -4.11
N GLY A 163 9.68 7.37 -3.32
CA GLY A 163 11.08 7.71 -3.63
C GLY A 163 11.48 9.17 -3.37
N LYS A 164 10.52 10.04 -3.02
CA LYS A 164 10.78 11.39 -2.54
C LYS A 164 10.81 11.38 -1.01
N GLY A 165 11.82 11.96 -0.39
CA GLY A 165 11.88 12.06 1.07
C GLY A 165 12.85 11.10 1.71
N TYR A 166 13.98 10.90 1.08
CA TYR A 166 15.17 10.33 1.71
C TYR A 166 16.43 11.06 1.25
N PHE A 167 17.49 10.90 2.00
CA PHE A 167 18.84 11.30 1.60
C PHE A 167 19.88 10.33 2.15
N LEU A 168 21.07 10.36 1.57
CA LEU A 168 22.20 9.56 2.04
C LEU A 168 23.15 10.43 2.87
N ALA A 169 23.71 9.81 3.91
CA ALA A 169 24.76 10.39 4.73
C ALA A 169 25.76 9.29 5.14
N ASN A 170 27.01 9.65 5.33
CA ASN A 170 28.07 8.74 5.73
C ASN A 170 28.75 9.16 7.05
N SER A 171 28.29 10.24 7.64
CA SER A 171 28.75 10.74 8.94
C SER A 171 27.68 11.61 9.61
N PRO A 172 27.79 11.84 10.94
CA PRO A 172 26.92 12.77 11.66
C PRO A 172 26.91 14.18 11.05
N GLU A 173 28.06 14.69 10.62
CA GLU A 173 28.21 16.02 10.03
C GLU A 173 27.52 16.10 8.66
N ALA A 174 27.68 15.06 7.83
CA ALA A 174 27.00 14.96 6.55
C ALA A 174 25.49 14.94 6.73
N PHE A 175 24.99 14.19 7.71
CA PHE A 175 23.58 14.16 8.06
C PHE A 175 23.07 15.55 8.47
N LYS A 176 23.73 16.20 9.46
CA LYS A 176 23.34 17.52 9.95
C LYS A 176 23.33 18.59 8.83
N ARG A 177 24.32 18.53 7.93
CA ARG A 177 24.38 19.42 6.76
C ARG A 177 23.18 19.20 5.83
N ARG A 178 22.85 17.96 5.54
CA ARG A 178 21.70 17.61 4.67
C ARG A 178 20.38 18.03 5.27
N VAL A 179 20.14 17.79 6.55
CA VAL A 179 18.96 18.23 7.28
C VAL A 179 18.78 19.75 7.17
N LYS A 180 19.86 20.54 7.43
CA LYS A 180 19.81 22.00 7.28
C LYS A 180 19.42 22.42 5.85
N GLN A 181 19.96 21.79 4.82
CA GLN A 181 19.62 22.06 3.42
C GLN A 181 18.15 21.76 3.12
N MET A 182 17.63 20.66 3.64
CA MET A 182 16.22 20.26 3.40
C MET A 182 15.24 21.18 4.11
N ILE A 183 15.55 21.61 5.35
CA ILE A 183 14.75 22.62 6.06
C ILE A 183 14.76 23.94 5.29
N HIS A 184 15.92 24.40 4.84
CA HIS A 184 16.02 25.64 4.05
C HIS A 184 15.21 25.61 2.75
N ARG A 185 15.08 24.43 2.12
CA ARG A 185 14.27 24.21 0.90
C ARG A 185 12.77 23.96 1.19
N GLY A 186 12.34 24.00 2.44
CA GLY A 186 10.96 23.69 2.81
C GLY A 186 10.54 22.23 2.60
N LEU A 187 11.51 21.32 2.47
CA LEU A 187 11.26 19.88 2.26
C LEU A 187 11.18 19.09 3.56
N LEU A 188 11.56 19.69 4.69
CA LEU A 188 11.57 19.08 6.01
C LEU A 188 11.28 20.15 7.06
N ASN A 189 10.38 19.86 8.00
CA ASN A 189 10.12 20.71 9.16
C ASN A 189 11.06 20.33 10.32
N LYS A 190 11.34 21.28 11.20
CA LYS A 190 12.21 21.04 12.35
C LYS A 190 11.69 19.92 13.25
N GLU A 191 10.39 19.86 13.45
CA GLU A 191 9.70 18.84 14.28
C GLU A 191 9.82 17.43 13.69
N ASP A 192 9.98 17.31 12.39
CA ASP A 192 10.09 16.02 11.71
C ASP A 192 11.51 15.44 11.78
N VAL A 193 12.51 16.22 12.22
CA VAL A 193 13.92 15.76 12.27
C VAL A 193 14.09 14.56 13.20
N GLU A 194 13.43 14.58 14.36
CA GLU A 194 13.46 13.48 15.33
C GLU A 194 12.74 12.21 14.86
N ARG A 195 11.90 12.37 13.86
CA ARG A 195 11.13 11.28 13.24
C ARG A 195 11.82 10.66 12.01
N ILE A 196 13.00 11.16 11.67
CA ILE A 196 13.78 10.60 10.55
C ILE A 196 14.23 9.18 10.93
N HIS A 197 13.88 8.21 10.10
CA HIS A 197 14.32 6.84 10.28
C HIS A 197 15.68 6.63 9.63
N LEU A 198 16.69 6.33 10.44
CA LEU A 198 18.06 6.06 10.00
C LEU A 198 18.29 4.56 9.82
N GLN A 199 18.75 4.16 8.65
CA GLN A 199 19.00 2.77 8.32
C GLN A 199 20.29 2.63 7.52
N GLU A 200 21.02 1.54 7.73
CA GLU A 200 22.14 1.14 6.88
C GLU A 200 21.73 1.16 5.40
N TYR A 201 22.56 1.74 4.56
CA TYR A 201 22.38 1.65 3.12
C TYR A 201 23.11 0.42 2.60
N VAL A 202 22.34 -0.62 2.33
CA VAL A 202 22.88 -1.88 1.80
C VAL A 202 23.22 -1.68 0.32
N LEU A 203 24.49 -1.83 -0.01
CA LEU A 203 24.93 -1.81 -1.40
C LEU A 203 24.55 -3.13 -2.07
N GLY A 204 23.86 -3.04 -3.21
CA GLY A 204 23.42 -4.21 -3.96
C GLY A 204 22.38 -3.89 -5.00
N VAL A 205 21.90 -4.92 -5.68
CA VAL A 205 20.81 -4.82 -6.63
C VAL A 205 19.49 -5.13 -5.92
N ASN A 206 18.51 -4.25 -6.10
CA ASN A 206 17.17 -4.51 -5.59
C ASN A 206 16.51 -5.63 -6.39
N VAL A 207 16.04 -6.66 -5.70
CA VAL A 207 15.29 -7.77 -6.30
C VAL A 207 13.90 -7.77 -5.67
N TYR A 208 12.87 -7.86 -6.51
CA TYR A 208 11.47 -7.90 -6.11
C TYR A 208 10.85 -9.22 -6.58
N PRO A 209 11.09 -10.36 -5.88
CA PRO A 209 10.51 -11.63 -6.28
C PRO A 209 8.99 -11.60 -6.01
N PRO A 210 8.13 -11.72 -7.04
CA PRO A 210 6.71 -11.91 -6.81
C PRO A 210 6.49 -13.36 -6.33
N LEU A 211 5.91 -13.52 -5.16
CA LEU A 211 5.53 -14.80 -4.59
C LEU A 211 4.05 -14.77 -4.23
N LEU A 212 3.29 -15.68 -4.79
CA LEU A 212 1.93 -15.98 -4.38
C LEU A 212 1.90 -17.37 -3.77
N LEU A 213 1.65 -17.45 -2.47
CA LEU A 213 1.41 -18.70 -1.78
C LEU A 213 -0.11 -18.92 -1.69
N VAL A 214 -0.59 -19.94 -2.36
CA VAL A 214 -1.99 -20.40 -2.26
C VAL A 214 -1.96 -21.71 -1.49
N ASN A 215 -2.53 -21.69 -0.28
CA ASN A 215 -2.80 -22.94 0.41
C ASN A 215 -4.03 -23.59 -0.24
N ASN A 216 -3.82 -24.73 -0.87
CA ASN A 216 -4.94 -25.61 -1.21
C ASN A 216 -5.50 -26.13 0.11
N ILE A 217 -6.64 -25.60 0.53
CA ILE A 217 -7.46 -26.15 1.61
C ILE A 217 -8.42 -27.15 1.01
#